data_63a302e68765158aa2b197a864fa10e1
#
_entry.id   63a302e68765158aa2b197a864fa10e1
#
_cell.length_a   1.000
_cell.length_b   1.000
_cell.length_c   1.000
_cell.angle_alpha   90.00
_cell.angle_beta   90.00
_cell.angle_gamma   90.00
#
_symmetry.space_group_name_H-M   'P 1'
#
loop_
_entity.id
_entity.type
_entity.pdbx_description
1 polymer ?
#
loop_
_entity_poly.entity_id
_entity_poly.type
_entity_poly.pdbx_seq_one_letter_code
_entity_poly.pdbx_strand_id
1 'polypeptide(L)'
;LIVALFIVVSLAAGALAPLKSSAKKGEVVKAADPIPGRYIVVLDDNIVGENAAEPQVEAFGLYLTYAYGGEVKETYSSALRGFVVEMSAEQAQVMNLDPSVKTIEEDSVISVSNNQTNAPWHLDRVDQRALPMNSAYNYTTSGAGVHIYIIDTGIRNTHTDFGGRANAVYDNIGDGQNGNDCNGHGTHVAGIAASSTYGVAKNALLHSVRVLPCSGNGQISNLLSGINWVTANRVLPAVANISLTAGGSSPALETGVNNSIAAGVTYT
;
A
#
# COMPACT_ATOMS: atom_id res chain seq x y z
N LEU A 1 -10.14 -50.21 25.44
CA LEU A 1 -10.38 -50.12 23.98
C LEU A 1 -10.42 -48.62 23.62
N ILE A 2 -9.29 -48.10 23.16
CA ILE A 2 -9.16 -46.70 22.73
C ILE A 2 -9.41 -46.69 21.21
N VAL A 3 -10.47 -46.05 20.79
CA VAL A 3 -10.78 -45.81 19.37
C VAL A 3 -10.15 -44.47 19.00
N ALA A 4 -9.09 -44.52 18.19
CA ALA A 4 -8.48 -43.33 17.59
C ALA A 4 -9.29 -42.93 16.35
N LEU A 5 -9.91 -41.74 16.41
CA LEU A 5 -10.64 -41.14 15.30
C LEU A 5 -9.65 -40.41 14.40
N PHE A 6 -9.32 -41.00 13.24
CA PHE A 6 -8.55 -40.30 12.19
C PHE A 6 -9.48 -39.35 11.43
N ILE A 7 -9.28 -38.04 11.62
CA ILE A 7 -9.88 -37.03 10.75
C ILE A 7 -9.00 -36.92 9.51
N VAL A 8 -9.49 -37.45 8.39
CA VAL A 8 -8.89 -37.23 7.07
C VAL A 8 -9.30 -35.84 6.59
N VAL A 9 -8.39 -34.86 6.69
CA VAL A 9 -8.55 -33.56 6.02
C VAL A 9 -8.19 -33.76 4.56
N SER A 10 -9.21 -33.86 3.68
CA SER A 10 -9.00 -33.81 2.24
C SER A 10 -8.65 -32.39 1.82
N LEU A 11 -7.36 -32.09 1.63
CA LEU A 11 -6.91 -30.91 0.88
C LEU A 11 -7.38 -31.10 -0.58
N ALA A 12 -8.40 -30.34 -0.97
CA ALA A 12 -8.68 -30.12 -2.38
C ALA A 12 -7.52 -29.30 -2.97
N ALA A 13 -6.59 -29.98 -3.62
CA ALA A 13 -5.59 -29.37 -4.47
C ALA A 13 -6.31 -28.75 -5.67
N GLY A 14 -6.67 -27.47 -5.55
CA GLY A 14 -7.05 -26.65 -6.70
C GLY A 14 -5.82 -26.57 -7.61
N ALA A 15 -5.88 -27.25 -8.76
CA ALA A 15 -4.87 -27.14 -9.79
C ALA A 15 -4.83 -25.67 -10.24
N LEU A 16 -3.81 -24.93 -9.82
CA LEU A 16 -3.44 -23.66 -10.45
C LEU A 16 -3.15 -23.96 -11.92
N ALA A 17 -4.03 -23.46 -12.80
CA ALA A 17 -3.76 -23.48 -14.23
C ALA A 17 -2.43 -22.76 -14.47
N PRO A 18 -1.52 -23.32 -15.30
CA PRO A 18 -0.25 -22.67 -15.58
C PRO A 18 -0.54 -21.29 -16.20
N LEU A 19 -0.02 -20.24 -15.56
CA LEU A 19 0.01 -18.90 -16.11
C LEU A 19 0.78 -18.95 -17.42
N LYS A 20 0.08 -18.92 -18.55
CA LYS A 20 0.72 -18.83 -19.86
C LYS A 20 1.27 -17.42 -20.00
N SER A 21 2.56 -17.24 -19.73
CA SER A 21 3.29 -16.07 -20.17
C SER A 21 3.27 -16.03 -21.71
N SER A 22 2.55 -15.10 -22.29
CA SER A 22 2.46 -14.89 -23.74
C SER A 22 3.38 -13.76 -24.20
N ALA A 23 4.55 -13.63 -23.58
CA ALA A 23 5.54 -12.66 -24.02
C ALA A 23 6.05 -13.02 -25.42
N LYS A 24 5.93 -12.09 -26.35
CA LYS A 24 6.56 -12.24 -27.67
C LYS A 24 8.08 -12.16 -27.50
N LYS A 25 8.82 -13.02 -28.20
CA LYS A 25 10.30 -12.95 -28.23
C LYS A 25 10.73 -11.54 -28.65
N GLY A 26 11.56 -10.89 -27.83
CA GLY A 26 12.02 -9.52 -28.06
C GLY A 26 11.26 -8.44 -27.26
N GLU A 27 10.21 -8.79 -26.50
CA GLU A 27 9.50 -7.88 -25.61
C GLU A 27 9.81 -8.21 -24.14
N VAL A 28 10.40 -7.26 -23.42
CA VAL A 28 10.65 -7.40 -21.98
C VAL A 28 9.32 -7.35 -21.23
N VAL A 29 9.07 -8.37 -20.39
CA VAL A 29 7.85 -8.43 -19.58
C VAL A 29 7.88 -7.34 -18.53
N LYS A 30 6.81 -6.53 -18.49
CA LYS A 30 6.68 -5.43 -17.55
C LYS A 30 6.10 -5.87 -16.22
N ALA A 31 6.70 -5.43 -15.12
CA ALA A 31 6.17 -5.62 -13.78
C ALA A 31 5.24 -4.45 -13.37
N ALA A 32 4.34 -4.71 -12.43
CA ALA A 32 3.43 -3.68 -11.89
C ALA A 32 4.16 -2.68 -10.98
N ASP A 33 5.17 -3.14 -10.24
CA ASP A 33 5.97 -2.36 -9.30
C ASP A 33 7.46 -2.70 -9.48
N PRO A 34 8.08 -2.26 -10.61
CA PRO A 34 9.41 -2.68 -11.00
C PRO A 34 10.50 -2.05 -10.13
N ILE A 35 11.56 -2.82 -9.89
CA ILE A 35 12.83 -2.31 -9.34
C ILE A 35 13.61 -1.69 -10.51
N PRO A 36 13.85 -0.37 -10.53
CA PRO A 36 14.47 0.30 -11.65
C PRO A 36 15.84 -0.30 -12.03
N GLY A 37 16.00 -0.63 -13.32
CA GLY A 37 17.27 -1.14 -13.86
C GLY A 37 17.61 -2.57 -13.48
N ARG A 38 16.70 -3.33 -12.88
CA ARG A 38 16.91 -4.71 -12.45
C ARG A 38 15.98 -5.65 -13.21
N TYR A 39 16.55 -6.74 -13.73
CA TYR A 39 15.86 -7.69 -14.60
C TYR A 39 16.17 -9.12 -14.23
N ILE A 40 15.20 -10.01 -14.44
CA ILE A 40 15.34 -11.46 -14.33
C ILE A 40 15.43 -12.00 -15.76
N VAL A 41 16.54 -12.65 -16.07
CA VAL A 41 16.79 -13.31 -17.37
C VAL A 41 16.57 -14.80 -17.21
N VAL A 42 15.63 -15.36 -17.96
CA VAL A 42 15.41 -16.81 -18.06
C VAL A 42 16.06 -17.30 -19.33
N LEU A 43 16.94 -18.28 -19.22
CA LEU A 43 17.66 -18.90 -20.34
C LEU A 43 16.81 -19.98 -21.02
N ASP A 44 17.08 -20.22 -22.29
CA ASP A 44 16.40 -21.28 -23.05
C ASP A 44 17.08 -22.64 -22.78
N ASP A 45 16.34 -23.53 -22.15
CA ASP A 45 16.81 -24.89 -21.77
C ASP A 45 17.28 -25.70 -22.97
N ASN A 46 16.77 -25.46 -24.17
CA ASN A 46 17.21 -26.15 -25.39
C ASN A 46 18.63 -25.76 -25.82
N ILE A 47 19.12 -24.60 -25.37
CA ILE A 47 20.44 -24.05 -25.71
C ILE A 47 21.42 -24.27 -24.58
N VAL A 48 21.01 -23.94 -23.34
CA VAL A 48 21.89 -24.03 -22.18
C VAL A 48 21.92 -25.43 -21.55
N GLY A 49 20.91 -26.27 -21.82
CA GLY A 49 20.71 -27.62 -21.27
C GLY A 49 19.78 -27.62 -20.07
N GLU A 50 18.79 -28.51 -20.05
CA GLU A 50 17.81 -28.66 -18.97
C GLU A 50 18.44 -28.95 -17.59
N ASN A 51 19.64 -29.52 -17.56
CA ASN A 51 20.39 -29.90 -16.35
C ASN A 51 21.66 -29.03 -16.18
N ALA A 52 21.72 -27.88 -16.80
CA ALA A 52 22.88 -26.99 -16.69
C ALA A 52 23.14 -26.64 -15.21
N ALA A 53 24.35 -26.99 -14.74
CA ALA A 53 24.77 -26.70 -13.38
C ALA A 53 25.08 -25.19 -13.21
N GLU A 54 25.16 -24.75 -11.97
CA GLU A 54 25.38 -23.32 -11.64
C GLU A 54 26.56 -22.68 -12.39
N PRO A 55 27.76 -23.30 -12.50
CA PRO A 55 28.88 -22.72 -13.25
C PRO A 55 28.60 -22.52 -14.74
N GLN A 56 27.75 -23.35 -15.34
CA GLN A 56 27.36 -23.21 -16.74
C GLN A 56 26.38 -22.03 -16.91
N VAL A 57 25.40 -21.90 -16.01
CA VAL A 57 24.45 -20.78 -16.03
C VAL A 57 25.17 -19.47 -15.77
N GLU A 58 26.11 -19.44 -14.83
CA GLU A 58 26.96 -18.28 -14.54
C GLU A 58 27.79 -17.88 -15.78
N ALA A 59 28.38 -18.84 -16.48
CA ALA A 59 29.13 -18.59 -17.70
C ALA A 59 28.27 -17.97 -18.80
N PHE A 60 27.00 -18.38 -18.94
CA PHE A 60 26.05 -17.75 -19.85
C PHE A 60 25.71 -16.32 -19.41
N GLY A 61 25.51 -16.09 -18.10
CA GLY A 61 25.29 -14.75 -17.55
C GLY A 61 26.44 -13.79 -17.85
N LEU A 62 27.69 -14.25 -17.62
CA LEU A 62 28.90 -13.47 -17.94
C LEU A 62 29.06 -13.22 -19.44
N TYR A 63 28.77 -14.22 -20.28
CA TYR A 63 28.79 -14.05 -21.74
C TYR A 63 27.79 -13.00 -22.19
N LEU A 64 26.54 -13.08 -21.72
CA LEU A 64 25.48 -12.16 -22.11
C LEU A 64 25.75 -10.73 -21.60
N THR A 65 26.24 -10.57 -20.37
CA THR A 65 26.58 -9.24 -19.85
C THR A 65 27.84 -8.66 -20.54
N TYR A 66 28.77 -9.48 -20.97
CA TYR A 66 29.88 -9.04 -21.80
C TYR A 66 29.40 -8.53 -23.16
N ALA A 67 28.44 -9.24 -23.79
CA ALA A 67 27.93 -8.89 -25.12
C ALA A 67 26.98 -7.68 -25.13
N TYR A 68 26.13 -7.58 -24.11
CA TYR A 68 25.03 -6.60 -24.08
C TYR A 68 25.17 -5.55 -22.97
N GLY A 69 26.15 -5.70 -22.09
CA GLY A 69 26.36 -4.87 -20.91
C GLY A 69 25.57 -5.33 -19.71
N GLY A 70 25.76 -4.65 -18.58
CA GLY A 70 25.14 -4.98 -17.30
C GLY A 70 26.04 -5.75 -16.37
N GLU A 71 25.53 -6.07 -15.17
CA GLU A 71 26.24 -6.78 -14.10
C GLU A 71 25.34 -7.89 -13.54
N VAL A 72 25.79 -9.15 -13.57
CA VAL A 72 25.09 -10.27 -12.94
C VAL A 72 25.12 -10.11 -11.43
N LYS A 73 23.96 -10.23 -10.78
CA LYS A 73 23.82 -10.10 -9.33
C LYS A 73 23.55 -11.44 -8.63
N GLU A 74 22.81 -12.32 -9.28
CA GLU A 74 22.41 -13.62 -8.73
C GLU A 74 22.19 -14.61 -9.85
N THR A 75 22.47 -15.90 -9.61
CA THR A 75 22.34 -16.98 -10.60
C THR A 75 21.43 -18.07 -10.06
N TYR A 76 20.58 -18.62 -10.92
CA TYR A 76 19.62 -19.68 -10.61
C TYR A 76 19.85 -20.88 -11.52
N SER A 77 20.04 -22.07 -10.94
CA SER A 77 20.30 -23.29 -11.71
C SER A 77 19.35 -24.45 -11.40
N SER A 78 18.58 -24.37 -10.30
CA SER A 78 17.74 -25.47 -9.82
C SER A 78 16.26 -25.29 -10.19
N ALA A 79 15.63 -24.19 -9.79
CA ALA A 79 14.22 -23.94 -10.07
C ALA A 79 13.99 -23.45 -11.50
N LEU A 80 14.94 -22.68 -12.00
CA LEU A 80 15.02 -22.22 -13.40
C LEU A 80 16.51 -22.06 -13.77
N ARG A 81 16.85 -21.99 -15.04
CA ARG A 81 18.17 -21.56 -15.54
C ARG A 81 18.08 -20.11 -15.91
N GLY A 82 18.79 -19.27 -15.16
CA GLY A 82 18.70 -17.84 -15.34
C GLY A 82 19.51 -17.05 -14.34
N PHE A 83 19.41 -15.75 -14.40
CA PHE A 83 20.15 -14.85 -13.50
C PHE A 83 19.43 -13.51 -13.36
N VAL A 84 19.74 -12.80 -12.27
CA VAL A 84 19.37 -11.39 -12.08
C VAL A 84 20.50 -10.52 -12.62
N VAL A 85 20.13 -9.47 -13.34
CA VAL A 85 21.09 -8.53 -13.92
C VAL A 85 20.65 -7.09 -13.66
N GLU A 86 21.63 -6.22 -13.39
CA GLU A 86 21.44 -4.77 -13.41
C GLU A 86 21.95 -4.20 -14.75
N MET A 87 21.05 -3.53 -15.49
CA MET A 87 21.34 -2.96 -16.81
C MET A 87 20.30 -1.89 -17.19
N SER A 88 20.53 -1.18 -18.31
CA SER A 88 19.52 -0.26 -18.86
C SER A 88 18.38 -1.01 -19.55
N ALA A 89 17.24 -0.34 -19.73
CA ALA A 89 16.10 -0.90 -20.42
C ALA A 89 16.42 -1.23 -21.89
N GLU A 90 17.23 -0.42 -22.55
CA GLU A 90 17.68 -0.64 -23.93
C GLU A 90 18.56 -1.90 -24.01
N GLN A 91 19.48 -2.10 -23.07
CA GLN A 91 20.33 -3.28 -22.99
C GLN A 91 19.51 -4.55 -22.79
N ALA A 92 18.53 -4.53 -21.87
CA ALA A 92 17.61 -5.64 -21.61
C ALA A 92 16.81 -5.99 -22.88
N GLN A 93 16.35 -5.01 -23.62
CA GLN A 93 15.58 -5.21 -24.84
C GLN A 93 16.42 -5.87 -25.95
N VAL A 94 17.69 -5.46 -26.10
CA VAL A 94 18.59 -6.07 -27.07
C VAL A 94 19.01 -7.47 -26.66
N MET A 95 19.34 -7.69 -25.38
CA MET A 95 19.67 -9.02 -24.83
C MET A 95 18.51 -10.01 -24.99
N ASN A 96 17.25 -9.56 -24.89
CA ASN A 96 16.08 -10.43 -25.06
C ASN A 96 15.91 -11.00 -26.48
N LEU A 97 16.68 -10.52 -27.46
CA LEU A 97 16.74 -11.06 -28.82
C LEU A 97 17.73 -12.21 -28.95
N ASP A 98 18.63 -12.39 -27.97
CA ASP A 98 19.62 -13.47 -28.02
C ASP A 98 18.94 -14.85 -28.03
N PRO A 99 19.40 -15.80 -28.91
CA PRO A 99 18.82 -17.13 -28.97
C PRO A 99 18.84 -17.90 -27.64
N SER A 100 19.85 -17.69 -26.81
CA SER A 100 19.99 -18.36 -25.49
C SER A 100 19.07 -17.80 -24.41
N VAL A 101 18.42 -16.66 -24.68
CA VAL A 101 17.45 -16.03 -23.77
C VAL A 101 16.04 -16.48 -24.14
N LYS A 102 15.32 -17.05 -23.19
CA LYS A 102 13.92 -17.43 -23.32
C LYS A 102 12.99 -16.23 -23.11
N THR A 103 13.24 -15.48 -22.04
CA THR A 103 12.51 -14.25 -21.69
C THR A 103 13.33 -13.39 -20.72
N ILE A 104 13.07 -12.08 -20.76
CA ILE A 104 13.52 -11.13 -19.73
C ILE A 104 12.28 -10.47 -19.16
N GLU A 105 12.24 -10.35 -17.84
CA GLU A 105 11.20 -9.61 -17.11
C GLU A 105 11.82 -8.58 -16.15
N GLU A 106 11.10 -7.49 -15.90
CA GLU A 106 11.49 -6.55 -14.86
C GLU A 106 11.38 -7.23 -13.49
N ASP A 107 12.44 -7.16 -12.68
CA ASP A 107 12.37 -7.57 -11.29
C ASP A 107 11.43 -6.65 -10.52
N SER A 108 10.71 -7.16 -9.55
CA SER A 108 9.69 -6.40 -8.84
C SER A 108 9.68 -6.64 -7.34
N VAL A 109 9.18 -5.66 -6.63
CA VAL A 109 8.96 -5.78 -5.18
C VAL A 109 7.87 -6.80 -4.90
N ILE A 110 8.17 -7.78 -4.05
CA ILE A 110 7.18 -8.70 -3.48
C ILE A 110 6.96 -8.34 -2.02
N SER A 111 5.72 -8.35 -1.56
CA SER A 111 5.37 -8.03 -0.19
C SER A 111 4.28 -8.96 0.35
N VAL A 112 4.27 -9.11 1.68
CA VAL A 112 3.18 -9.81 2.37
C VAL A 112 1.92 -8.97 2.20
N SER A 113 0.88 -9.54 1.57
CA SER A 113 -0.43 -8.91 1.41
C SER A 113 -1.37 -9.37 2.52
N ASN A 114 -2.02 -8.41 3.18
CA ASN A 114 -3.15 -8.68 4.05
C ASN A 114 -4.42 -8.66 3.21
N ASN A 115 -5.37 -9.55 3.54
CA ASN A 115 -6.63 -9.65 2.82
C ASN A 115 -7.78 -9.59 3.82
N GLN A 116 -8.73 -8.67 3.60
CA GLN A 116 -10.03 -8.67 4.24
C GLN A 116 -11.05 -9.25 3.27
N THR A 117 -11.53 -10.47 3.56
CA THR A 117 -12.65 -11.09 2.83
C THR A 117 -13.98 -10.45 3.24
N ASN A 118 -14.99 -10.48 2.36
CA ASN A 118 -16.27 -9.79 2.54
C ASN A 118 -16.10 -8.29 2.83
N ALA A 119 -15.11 -7.68 2.17
CA ALA A 119 -14.84 -6.26 2.31
C ALA A 119 -16.05 -5.42 1.87
N PRO A 120 -16.37 -4.32 2.57
CA PRO A 120 -17.33 -3.34 2.09
C PRO A 120 -16.94 -2.81 0.70
N TRP A 121 -17.94 -2.48 -0.11
CA TRP A 121 -17.75 -2.11 -1.53
C TRP A 121 -16.73 -0.99 -1.76
N HIS A 122 -16.62 -0.04 -0.85
CA HIS A 122 -15.67 1.07 -0.96
C HIS A 122 -14.20 0.62 -0.76
N LEU A 123 -13.95 -0.36 0.11
CA LEU A 123 -12.62 -0.94 0.29
C LEU A 123 -12.25 -1.84 -0.89
N ASP A 124 -13.18 -2.70 -1.33
CA ASP A 124 -13.03 -3.53 -2.52
C ASP A 124 -12.78 -2.66 -3.78
N ARG A 125 -13.39 -1.46 -3.84
CA ARG A 125 -13.18 -0.54 -4.97
C ARG A 125 -11.83 0.17 -4.92
N VAL A 126 -11.28 0.41 -3.74
CA VAL A 126 -10.03 1.17 -3.56
C VAL A 126 -8.81 0.38 -4.00
N ASP A 127 -8.76 -0.92 -3.80
CA ASP A 127 -7.59 -1.76 -4.10
C ASP A 127 -7.57 -2.31 -5.54
N GLN A 128 -8.62 -2.07 -6.35
CA GLN A 128 -8.67 -2.55 -7.73
C GLN A 128 -9.20 -1.51 -8.73
N ARG A 129 -8.64 -1.52 -9.93
CA ARG A 129 -9.06 -0.61 -11.02
C ARG A 129 -10.19 -1.19 -11.87
N ALA A 130 -10.17 -2.50 -12.09
CA ALA A 130 -11.10 -3.19 -12.98
C ALA A 130 -12.36 -3.67 -12.26
N LEU A 131 -13.46 -3.81 -12.99
CA LEU A 131 -14.66 -4.50 -12.58
C LEU A 131 -14.70 -5.91 -13.20
N PRO A 132 -15.41 -6.88 -12.59
CA PRO A 132 -16.24 -6.75 -11.39
C PRO A 132 -15.42 -6.69 -10.09
N MET A 133 -16.00 -6.13 -9.04
CA MET A 133 -15.47 -6.21 -7.67
C MET A 133 -15.46 -7.66 -7.19
N ASN A 134 -14.51 -7.99 -6.29
CA ASN A 134 -14.26 -9.36 -5.85
C ASN A 134 -14.57 -9.61 -4.36
N SER A 135 -15.17 -8.61 -3.68
CA SER A 135 -15.52 -8.64 -2.26
C SER A 135 -14.30 -8.82 -1.33
N ALA A 136 -13.12 -8.40 -1.78
CA ALA A 136 -11.90 -8.43 -1.01
C ALA A 136 -11.26 -7.03 -0.94
N TYR A 137 -10.50 -6.78 0.11
CA TYR A 137 -9.61 -5.63 0.23
C TYR A 137 -8.20 -6.13 0.51
N ASN A 138 -7.32 -5.97 -0.45
CA ASN A 138 -5.94 -6.40 -0.37
C ASN A 138 -5.06 -5.17 -0.11
N TYR A 139 -4.25 -5.22 0.94
CA TYR A 139 -3.37 -4.12 1.30
C TYR A 139 -2.02 -4.64 1.79
N THR A 140 -0.96 -3.97 1.41
CA THR A 140 0.41 -4.28 1.82
C THR A 140 0.80 -3.54 3.09
N THR A 141 0.17 -2.40 3.35
CA THR A 141 0.41 -1.56 4.53
C THR A 141 -0.90 -1.27 5.24
N SER A 142 -0.87 -1.25 6.55
CA SER A 142 -2.04 -1.02 7.40
C SER A 142 -2.08 0.38 8.02
N GLY A 143 -1.11 1.24 7.73
CA GLY A 143 -0.96 2.54 8.36
C GLY A 143 -0.41 2.49 9.80
N ALA A 144 0.17 1.36 10.24
CA ALA A 144 0.77 1.27 11.58
C ALA A 144 1.85 2.35 11.77
N GLY A 145 1.79 3.06 12.90
CA GLY A 145 2.71 4.16 13.22
C GLY A 145 2.36 5.49 12.56
N VAL A 146 1.33 5.57 11.71
CA VAL A 146 0.83 6.82 11.13
C VAL A 146 -0.19 7.47 12.06
N HIS A 147 -0.09 8.77 12.27
CA HIS A 147 -0.98 9.59 13.08
C HIS A 147 -1.96 10.36 12.19
N ILE A 148 -3.26 10.06 12.30
CA ILE A 148 -4.32 10.73 11.53
C ILE A 148 -5.09 11.67 12.46
N TYR A 149 -5.04 12.94 12.16
CA TYR A 149 -5.73 14.00 12.89
C TYR A 149 -7.05 14.34 12.17
N ILE A 150 -8.17 14.04 12.79
CA ILE A 150 -9.50 14.34 12.26
C ILE A 150 -9.95 15.69 12.84
N ILE A 151 -9.86 16.73 12.00
CA ILE A 151 -10.23 18.10 12.37
C ILE A 151 -11.71 18.29 12.01
N ASP A 152 -12.61 18.06 12.99
CA ASP A 152 -14.04 17.86 12.73
C ASP A 152 -14.90 18.08 13.98
N THR A 153 -16.05 17.42 14.10
CA THR A 153 -16.99 17.44 15.25
C THR A 153 -16.51 16.66 16.47
N GLY A 154 -15.34 16.03 16.37
CA GLY A 154 -14.81 15.11 17.37
C GLY A 154 -14.77 13.66 16.88
N ILE A 155 -14.31 12.74 17.74
CA ILE A 155 -14.39 11.29 17.51
C ILE A 155 -15.02 10.65 18.75
N ARG A 156 -15.92 9.71 18.54
CA ARG A 156 -16.37 8.80 19.61
C ARG A 156 -15.25 7.79 19.91
N ASN A 157 -14.32 8.19 20.78
CA ASN A 157 -13.08 7.45 21.04
C ASN A 157 -13.31 6.02 21.58
N THR A 158 -14.46 5.78 22.21
CA THR A 158 -14.84 4.46 22.76
C THR A 158 -15.52 3.54 21.75
N HIS A 159 -15.60 3.95 20.46
CA HIS A 159 -16.19 3.10 19.43
C HIS A 159 -15.35 1.82 19.26
N THR A 160 -16.02 0.65 19.35
CA THR A 160 -15.34 -0.66 19.36
C THR A 160 -14.48 -0.91 18.13
N ASP A 161 -14.91 -0.42 16.96
CA ASP A 161 -14.19 -0.61 15.68
C ASP A 161 -12.89 0.20 15.58
N PHE A 162 -12.63 1.09 16.52
CA PHE A 162 -11.31 1.75 16.63
C PHE A 162 -10.31 0.95 17.49
N GLY A 163 -10.77 -0.04 18.28
CA GLY A 163 -9.88 -0.92 19.03
C GLY A 163 -8.94 -0.19 19.99
N GLY A 164 -9.35 0.96 20.55
CA GLY A 164 -8.53 1.79 21.44
C GLY A 164 -7.50 2.67 20.74
N ARG A 165 -7.49 2.73 19.39
CA ARG A 165 -6.55 3.56 18.61
C ARG A 165 -6.99 5.01 18.43
N ALA A 166 -8.18 5.38 18.91
CA ALA A 166 -8.70 6.75 18.85
C ALA A 166 -8.58 7.43 20.22
N ASN A 167 -8.09 8.67 20.23
CA ASN A 167 -8.03 9.51 21.41
C ASN A 167 -8.37 10.97 21.12
N ALA A 168 -8.90 11.69 22.12
CA ALA A 168 -9.10 13.11 22.04
C ALA A 168 -7.80 13.85 22.39
N VAL A 169 -7.40 14.78 21.54
CA VAL A 169 -6.16 15.54 21.72
C VAL A 169 -6.39 17.04 21.78
N TYR A 170 -7.49 17.53 21.19
CA TYR A 170 -7.82 18.95 21.16
C TYR A 170 -9.33 19.19 21.05
N ASP A 171 -9.82 20.18 21.78
CA ASP A 171 -11.20 20.69 21.72
C ASP A 171 -11.21 22.19 22.03
N ASN A 172 -11.68 23.01 21.09
CA ASN A 172 -11.80 24.45 21.30
C ASN A 172 -13.26 24.94 21.40
N ILE A 173 -14.23 24.03 21.50
CA ILE A 173 -15.66 24.40 21.59
C ILE A 173 -16.05 24.74 23.03
N GLY A 174 -15.48 24.02 24.01
CA GLY A 174 -15.68 24.38 25.42
C GLY A 174 -17.05 24.00 25.98
N ASP A 175 -17.78 23.08 25.34
CA ASP A 175 -19.12 22.62 25.74
C ASP A 175 -19.11 21.37 26.65
N GLY A 176 -17.93 20.97 27.11
CA GLY A 176 -17.75 19.83 28.02
C GLY A 176 -17.65 18.47 27.33
N GLN A 177 -17.65 18.40 25.99
CA GLN A 177 -17.48 17.13 25.28
C GLN A 177 -16.04 16.64 25.25
N ASN A 178 -15.07 17.51 25.50
CA ASN A 178 -13.64 17.16 25.62
C ASN A 178 -13.09 16.34 24.41
N GLY A 179 -13.44 16.76 23.21
CA GLY A 179 -13.04 16.11 21.98
C GLY A 179 -13.89 14.89 21.57
N ASN A 180 -14.88 14.50 22.39
CA ASN A 180 -15.83 13.46 22.01
C ASN A 180 -16.86 13.99 21.02
N ASP A 181 -17.24 13.15 20.07
CA ASP A 181 -18.21 13.48 19.02
C ASP A 181 -19.65 13.33 19.51
N CYS A 182 -20.41 14.40 19.40
CA CYS A 182 -21.85 14.44 19.69
C CYS A 182 -22.72 14.69 18.43
N ASN A 183 -22.09 14.82 17.26
CA ASN A 183 -22.74 14.98 15.96
C ASN A 183 -22.78 13.65 15.19
N GLY A 184 -21.66 12.96 15.12
CA GLY A 184 -21.45 11.71 14.38
C GLY A 184 -20.59 11.86 13.11
N HIS A 185 -20.44 13.08 12.57
CA HIS A 185 -19.71 13.30 11.32
C HIS A 185 -18.22 12.95 11.46
N GLY A 186 -17.52 13.49 12.44
CA GLY A 186 -16.09 13.21 12.65
C GLY A 186 -15.82 11.75 12.98
N THR A 187 -16.71 11.07 13.72
CA THR A 187 -16.61 9.63 13.98
C THR A 187 -16.74 8.81 12.69
N HIS A 188 -17.67 9.20 11.79
CA HIS A 188 -17.85 8.54 10.50
C HIS A 188 -16.62 8.73 9.60
N VAL A 189 -16.09 9.96 9.52
CA VAL A 189 -14.85 10.25 8.79
C VAL A 189 -13.66 9.43 9.32
N ALA A 190 -13.48 9.40 10.64
CA ALA A 190 -12.48 8.57 11.29
C ALA A 190 -12.64 7.07 10.97
N GLY A 191 -13.90 6.61 10.89
CA GLY A 191 -14.25 5.24 10.53
C GLY A 191 -13.77 4.85 9.14
N ILE A 192 -14.02 5.70 8.15
CA ILE A 192 -13.59 5.50 6.76
C ILE A 192 -12.05 5.54 6.68
N ALA A 193 -11.42 6.41 7.44
CA ALA A 193 -9.96 6.53 7.43
C ALA A 193 -9.28 5.29 8.05
N ALA A 194 -9.69 4.85 9.26
CA ALA A 194 -8.88 3.91 10.03
C ALA A 194 -9.63 2.97 10.98
N SER A 195 -10.93 2.73 10.82
CA SER A 195 -11.57 1.67 11.61
C SER A 195 -11.14 0.27 11.16
N SER A 196 -11.26 -0.70 12.04
CA SER A 196 -10.81 -2.07 11.78
C SER A 196 -11.61 -2.73 10.64
N THR A 197 -12.93 -2.45 10.58
CA THR A 197 -13.82 -3.05 9.58
C THR A 197 -13.90 -2.23 8.30
N TYR A 198 -14.08 -0.91 8.41
CA TYR A 198 -14.41 -0.02 7.29
C TYR A 198 -13.25 0.88 6.86
N GLY A 199 -12.18 0.93 7.64
CA GLY A 199 -11.06 1.83 7.41
C GLY A 199 -10.05 1.30 6.39
N VAL A 200 -9.48 2.22 5.63
CA VAL A 200 -8.37 1.94 4.70
C VAL A 200 -7.08 1.66 5.49
N ALA A 201 -6.72 2.56 6.41
CA ALA A 201 -5.49 2.48 7.23
C ALA A 201 -5.77 1.82 8.59
N LYS A 202 -6.09 0.53 8.60
CA LYS A 202 -6.67 -0.22 9.73
C LYS A 202 -5.89 -0.16 11.05
N ASN A 203 -4.60 0.15 11.03
CA ASN A 203 -3.73 0.21 12.21
C ASN A 203 -3.17 1.63 12.48
N ALA A 204 -3.64 2.64 11.76
CA ALA A 204 -3.29 4.03 12.05
C ALA A 204 -3.88 4.50 13.39
N LEU A 205 -3.22 5.48 14.00
CA LEU A 205 -3.67 6.13 15.23
C LEU A 205 -4.57 7.32 14.88
N LEU A 206 -5.71 7.40 15.53
CA LEU A 206 -6.71 8.44 15.29
C LEU A 206 -6.69 9.49 16.40
N HIS A 207 -6.60 10.75 16.02
CA HIS A 207 -6.57 11.87 16.94
C HIS A 207 -7.76 12.80 16.67
N SER A 208 -8.64 12.93 17.63
CA SER A 208 -9.76 13.87 17.58
C SER A 208 -9.28 15.29 17.82
N VAL A 209 -9.47 16.15 16.83
CA VAL A 209 -9.24 17.59 16.89
C VAL A 209 -10.59 18.26 16.67
N ARG A 210 -11.32 18.47 17.77
CA ARG A 210 -12.69 18.96 17.73
C ARG A 210 -12.72 20.48 17.56
N VAL A 211 -13.29 20.91 16.44
CA VAL A 211 -13.41 22.34 16.05
C VAL A 211 -14.84 22.71 15.70
N LEU A 212 -15.76 21.75 15.71
CA LEU A 212 -17.19 21.96 15.45
C LEU A 212 -18.04 21.47 16.63
N PRO A 213 -19.11 22.21 16.99
CA PRO A 213 -20.08 21.79 18.00
C PRO A 213 -20.97 20.64 17.49
N CYS A 214 -21.87 20.15 18.36
CA CYS A 214 -22.82 19.09 18.02
C CYS A 214 -23.74 19.42 16.84
N SER A 215 -23.96 20.71 16.55
CA SER A 215 -24.73 21.13 15.37
C SER A 215 -24.03 20.91 14.03
N GLY A 216 -22.70 20.71 14.04
CA GLY A 216 -21.89 20.61 12.84
C GLY A 216 -21.55 21.94 12.16
N ASN A 217 -22.00 23.06 12.69
CA ASN A 217 -21.74 24.39 12.12
C ASN A 217 -20.77 25.17 13.02
N GLY A 218 -19.67 25.63 12.46
CA GLY A 218 -18.61 26.32 13.21
C GLY A 218 -18.06 27.56 12.50
N GLN A 219 -16.93 28.03 12.97
CA GLN A 219 -16.25 29.22 12.49
C GLN A 219 -14.88 28.86 11.91
N ILE A 220 -14.43 29.60 10.90
CA ILE A 220 -13.06 29.45 10.33
C ILE A 220 -12.00 29.64 11.42
N SER A 221 -12.21 30.50 12.40
CA SER A 221 -11.28 30.68 13.53
C SER A 221 -11.10 29.41 14.36
N ASN A 222 -12.16 28.60 14.57
CA ASN A 222 -12.07 27.34 15.28
C ASN A 222 -11.25 26.33 14.46
N LEU A 223 -11.48 26.29 13.15
CA LEU A 223 -10.72 25.43 12.24
C LEU A 223 -9.24 25.81 12.23
N LEU A 224 -8.92 27.11 12.13
CA LEU A 224 -7.56 27.63 12.22
C LEU A 224 -6.88 27.25 13.55
N SER A 225 -7.60 27.32 14.66
CA SER A 225 -7.09 26.89 15.96
C SER A 225 -6.74 25.40 15.99
N GLY A 226 -7.56 24.55 15.37
CA GLY A 226 -7.28 23.12 15.20
C GLY A 226 -6.03 22.87 14.34
N ILE A 227 -5.92 23.53 13.19
CA ILE A 227 -4.75 23.44 12.30
C ILE A 227 -3.48 23.90 13.04
N ASN A 228 -3.56 25.01 13.75
CA ASN A 228 -2.43 25.53 14.54
C ASN A 228 -2.01 24.54 15.62
N TRP A 229 -2.97 23.93 16.32
CA TRP A 229 -2.67 22.92 17.34
C TRP A 229 -2.00 21.69 16.72
N VAL A 230 -2.53 21.14 15.61
CA VAL A 230 -1.93 20.01 14.89
C VAL A 230 -0.51 20.34 14.47
N THR A 231 -0.30 21.53 13.87
CA THR A 231 1.02 21.99 13.43
C THR A 231 2.04 22.00 14.56
N ALA A 232 1.63 22.44 15.75
CA ALA A 232 2.50 22.53 16.93
C ALA A 232 2.75 21.17 17.61
N ASN A 233 1.77 20.26 17.60
CA ASN A 233 1.78 19.03 18.42
C ASN A 233 1.81 17.73 17.61
N ARG A 234 1.93 17.79 16.29
CA ARG A 234 1.95 16.60 15.43
C ARG A 234 3.05 15.61 15.79
N VAL A 235 2.76 14.34 15.68
CA VAL A 235 3.74 13.25 15.67
C VAL A 235 3.84 12.72 14.24
N LEU A 236 5.04 12.70 13.70
CA LEU A 236 5.27 12.25 12.33
C LEU A 236 5.43 10.72 12.25
N PRO A 237 4.99 10.08 11.15
CA PRO A 237 4.28 10.64 9.99
C PRO A 237 2.86 11.07 10.35
N ALA A 238 2.45 12.25 9.90
CA ALA A 238 1.18 12.89 10.25
C ALA A 238 0.32 13.18 9.01
N VAL A 239 -0.95 12.83 9.11
CA VAL A 239 -1.99 13.18 8.13
C VAL A 239 -3.10 13.94 8.85
N ALA A 240 -3.56 15.06 8.31
CA ALA A 240 -4.72 15.79 8.81
C ALA A 240 -5.85 15.76 7.77
N ASN A 241 -7.03 15.32 8.21
CA ASN A 241 -8.23 15.34 7.38
C ASN A 241 -9.14 16.49 7.77
N ILE A 242 -9.61 17.25 6.76
CA ILE A 242 -10.59 18.34 6.90
C ILE A 242 -11.73 18.05 5.94
N SER A 243 -12.75 17.30 6.39
CA SER A 243 -13.95 17.00 5.60
C SER A 243 -15.03 18.08 5.80
N LEU A 244 -14.65 19.35 5.60
CA LEU A 244 -15.48 20.52 5.86
C LEU A 244 -15.51 21.45 4.65
N THR A 245 -16.58 22.24 4.51
CA THR A 245 -16.70 23.26 3.48
C THR A 245 -16.76 24.66 4.10
N ALA A 246 -16.02 25.59 3.53
CA ALA A 246 -16.11 27.01 3.87
C ALA A 246 -16.94 27.75 2.81
N GLY A 247 -17.74 28.74 3.23
CA GLY A 247 -18.63 29.50 2.34
C GLY A 247 -17.91 30.50 1.42
N GLY A 248 -16.59 30.43 1.26
CA GLY A 248 -15.78 31.30 0.42
C GLY A 248 -14.29 31.12 0.62
N SER A 249 -13.49 31.92 -0.06
CA SER A 249 -12.03 31.92 0.08
C SER A 249 -11.60 32.52 1.42
N SER A 250 -10.64 31.88 2.08
CA SER A 250 -10.01 32.37 3.31
C SER A 250 -8.48 32.31 3.20
N PRO A 251 -7.83 33.45 2.88
CA PRO A 251 -6.36 33.49 2.81
C PRO A 251 -5.67 33.11 4.12
N ALA A 252 -6.30 33.32 5.26
CA ALA A 252 -5.78 32.92 6.55
C ALA A 252 -5.77 31.41 6.69
N LEU A 253 -6.85 30.70 6.25
CA LEU A 253 -6.95 29.25 6.25
C LEU A 253 -5.91 28.63 5.30
N GLU A 254 -5.80 29.17 4.09
CA GLU A 254 -4.81 28.73 3.10
C GLU A 254 -3.38 28.87 3.64
N THR A 255 -3.06 30.00 4.27
CA THR A 255 -1.75 30.22 4.91
C THR A 255 -1.50 29.22 6.02
N GLY A 256 -2.49 28.97 6.88
CA GLY A 256 -2.38 28.02 8.00
C GLY A 256 -2.13 26.60 7.51
N VAL A 257 -2.85 26.14 6.50
CA VAL A 257 -2.66 24.80 5.89
C VAL A 257 -1.28 24.70 5.24
N ASN A 258 -0.86 25.70 4.43
CA ASN A 258 0.45 25.68 3.77
C ASN A 258 1.61 25.64 4.77
N ASN A 259 1.53 26.38 5.86
CA ASN A 259 2.53 26.35 6.92
C ASN A 259 2.56 24.97 7.62
N SER A 260 1.42 24.34 7.81
CA SER A 260 1.32 23.02 8.40
C SER A 260 1.90 21.95 7.47
N ILE A 261 1.66 22.06 6.16
CA ILE A 261 2.29 21.20 5.14
C ILE A 261 3.81 21.36 5.17
N ALA A 262 4.30 22.61 5.21
CA ALA A 262 5.74 22.88 5.33
C ALA A 262 6.36 22.29 6.61
N ALA A 263 5.55 22.12 7.65
CA ALA A 263 5.94 21.46 8.90
C ALA A 263 5.84 19.92 8.85
N GLY A 264 5.48 19.33 7.72
CA GLY A 264 5.47 17.88 7.50
C GLY A 264 4.11 17.17 7.69
N VAL A 265 3.01 17.93 7.80
CA VAL A 265 1.65 17.34 7.85
C VAL A 265 1.10 17.19 6.44
N THR A 266 0.62 16.00 6.09
CA THR A 266 -0.12 15.78 4.84
C THR A 266 -1.59 16.11 5.07
N TYR A 267 -2.21 16.89 4.18
CA TYR A 267 -3.62 17.24 4.26
C TYR A 267 -4.48 16.53 3.21
N THR A 268 -5.70 16.19 3.61
CA THR A 268 -6.74 15.60 2.76
C THR A 268 -8.11 16.19 3.10
#